data_191abaa0d22a82543edb457ab350f08d
#
_entry.id   191abaa0d22a82543edb457ab350f08d
#
_cell.length_a   1.000
_cell.length_b   1.000
_cell.length_c   1.000
_cell.angle_alpha   90.00
_cell.angle_beta   90.00
_cell.angle_gamma   90.00
#
_symmetry.space_group_name_H-M   'P 1'
#
loop_
_entity.id
_entity.type
_entity.pdbx_description
1 polymer ?
#
loop_
_entity_poly.entity_id
_entity_poly.type
_entity_poly.pdbx_seq_one_letter_code
_entity_poly.pdbx_strand_id
1 'polypeptide(L)'
;MRTSTLVKTAGPFLLLTFVYFIVGFLTTVNGQCQGPLKIAFLSDVTENKNSLATLVSFSFFLGYLLNSSKTGRMIDRLGYKKTLIRSMIVMVMGVAFYLASALCAEYCSDVTIGIGGDMVPIGYFVFLLGSYLMGTSAAMLQVVINPYIAAYPLPGTQAVQRMNFTCAVNSIGTTIAPF
;
A
#
# COMPACT_ATOMS: atom_id res chain seq x y z
N MET A 1 -11.13 15.99 35.16
CA MET A 1 -10.15 16.72 34.29
C MET A 1 -9.14 15.80 33.58
N ARG A 2 -8.71 14.67 34.16
CA ARG A 2 -7.76 13.72 33.55
C ARG A 2 -8.30 12.92 32.34
N THR A 3 -9.57 12.54 32.34
CA THR A 3 -10.20 11.72 31.28
C THR A 3 -10.39 12.47 29.96
N SER A 4 -10.72 13.75 29.99
CA SER A 4 -10.90 14.55 28.76
C SER A 4 -9.58 14.79 28.00
N THR A 5 -8.47 14.89 28.72
CA THR A 5 -7.14 15.08 28.12
C THR A 5 -6.63 13.76 27.51
N LEU A 6 -6.89 12.62 28.15
CA LEU A 6 -6.54 11.30 27.62
C LEU A 6 -7.31 11.00 26.32
N VAL A 7 -8.60 11.30 26.25
CA VAL A 7 -9.40 11.10 25.03
C VAL A 7 -8.91 11.98 23.90
N LYS A 8 -8.54 13.23 24.17
CA LYS A 8 -8.01 14.15 23.16
C LYS A 8 -6.63 13.72 22.60
N THR A 9 -5.80 13.08 23.42
CA THR A 9 -4.49 12.57 22.99
C THR A 9 -4.56 11.17 22.38
N ALA A 10 -5.46 10.31 22.83
CA ALA A 10 -5.59 8.95 22.29
C ALA A 10 -6.18 8.90 20.88
N GLY A 11 -7.10 9.81 20.53
CA GLY A 11 -7.81 9.81 19.25
C GLY A 11 -6.88 9.84 18.04
N PRO A 12 -5.97 10.83 17.91
CA PRO A 12 -5.04 10.87 16.79
C PRO A 12 -4.06 9.70 16.75
N PHE A 13 -3.63 9.18 17.90
CA PHE A 13 -2.79 7.98 17.98
C PHE A 13 -3.51 6.75 17.41
N LEU A 14 -4.76 6.51 17.82
CA LEU A 14 -5.58 5.42 17.32
C LEU A 14 -5.86 5.55 15.82
N LEU A 15 -6.11 6.77 15.33
CA LEU A 15 -6.28 7.03 13.91
C LEU A 15 -5.04 6.64 13.10
N LEU A 16 -3.86 7.03 13.54
CA LEU A 16 -2.61 6.68 12.87
C LEU A 16 -2.32 5.18 12.94
N THR A 17 -2.63 4.55 14.06
CA THR A 17 -2.55 3.09 14.21
C THR A 17 -3.50 2.38 13.26
N PHE A 18 -4.72 2.90 13.07
CA PHE A 18 -5.67 2.36 12.10
C PHE A 18 -5.20 2.55 10.65
N VAL A 19 -4.62 3.71 10.31
CA VAL A 19 -3.99 3.89 8.99
C VAL A 19 -2.87 2.87 8.78
N TYR A 20 -2.10 2.57 9.82
CA TYR A 20 -1.03 1.56 9.74
C TYR A 20 -1.58 0.13 9.58
N PHE A 21 -2.73 -0.18 10.19
CA PHE A 21 -3.49 -1.41 9.93
C PHE A 21 -3.85 -1.53 8.44
N ILE A 22 -4.40 -0.45 7.84
CA ILE A 22 -4.76 -0.42 6.42
C ILE A 22 -3.54 -0.68 5.54
N VAL A 23 -2.37 -0.13 5.89
CA VAL A 23 -1.12 -0.39 5.15
C VAL A 23 -0.78 -1.88 5.16
N GLY A 24 -0.84 -2.55 6.32
CA GLY A 24 -0.60 -4.00 6.42
C GLY A 24 -1.61 -4.82 5.61
N PHE A 25 -2.88 -4.48 5.73
CA PHE A 25 -3.97 -5.13 4.98
C PHE A 25 -3.74 -5.02 3.47
N LEU A 26 -3.57 -3.81 2.94
CA LEU A 26 -3.39 -3.58 1.50
C LEU A 26 -2.09 -4.18 0.95
N THR A 27 -1.02 -4.20 1.73
CA THR A 27 0.23 -4.87 1.33
C THR A 27 0.01 -6.36 1.09
N THR A 28 -0.73 -7.01 1.98
CA THR A 28 -1.04 -8.44 1.86
C THR A 28 -2.02 -8.70 0.72
N VAL A 29 -3.08 -7.89 0.58
CA VAL A 29 -4.03 -7.97 -0.55
C VAL A 29 -3.28 -7.88 -1.88
N ASN A 30 -2.34 -6.94 -2.04
CA ASN A 30 -1.54 -6.85 -3.26
C ASN A 30 -0.78 -8.15 -3.57
N GLY A 31 -0.21 -8.80 -2.56
CA GLY A 31 0.45 -10.10 -2.72
C GLY A 31 -0.51 -11.22 -3.12
N GLN A 32 -1.70 -11.25 -2.52
CA GLN A 32 -2.74 -12.25 -2.81
C GLN A 32 -3.39 -12.09 -4.20
N CYS A 33 -3.37 -10.88 -4.77
CA CYS A 33 -3.88 -10.64 -6.11
C CYS A 33 -3.13 -11.38 -7.22
N GLN A 34 -1.94 -11.96 -6.98
CA GLN A 34 -1.18 -12.70 -8.00
C GLN A 34 -1.94 -13.91 -8.55
N GLY A 35 -2.66 -14.65 -7.69
CA GLY A 35 -3.47 -15.80 -8.09
C GLY A 35 -4.63 -15.43 -9.02
N PRO A 36 -5.56 -14.59 -8.58
CA PRO A 36 -6.65 -14.07 -9.41
C PRO A 36 -6.16 -13.39 -10.70
N LEU A 37 -5.06 -12.65 -10.63
CA LEU A 37 -4.48 -11.96 -11.78
C LEU A 37 -3.97 -12.93 -12.86
N LYS A 38 -3.38 -14.06 -12.46
CA LYS A 38 -3.00 -15.12 -13.40
C LYS A 38 -4.21 -15.69 -14.15
N ILE A 39 -5.36 -15.77 -13.49
CA ILE A 39 -6.60 -16.26 -14.10
C ILE A 39 -7.20 -15.20 -15.01
N ALA A 40 -7.26 -13.94 -14.55
CA ALA A 40 -7.95 -12.87 -15.27
C ALA A 40 -7.18 -12.35 -16.49
N PHE A 41 -5.83 -12.27 -16.41
CA PHE A 41 -5.01 -11.61 -17.44
C PHE A 41 -3.98 -12.51 -18.11
N LEU A 42 -3.61 -13.62 -17.49
CA LEU A 42 -2.51 -14.46 -17.93
C LEU A 42 -2.97 -15.89 -18.25
N SER A 43 -4.27 -16.13 -18.50
CA SER A 43 -4.80 -17.45 -18.86
C SER A 43 -4.13 -18.00 -20.10
N ASP A 44 -3.98 -17.16 -21.12
CA ASP A 44 -3.48 -17.52 -22.45
C ASP A 44 -1.94 -17.39 -22.59
N VAL A 45 -1.27 -16.88 -21.54
CA VAL A 45 0.18 -16.79 -21.46
C VAL A 45 0.76 -18.13 -21.01
N THR A 46 1.68 -18.70 -21.75
CA THR A 46 2.23 -20.03 -21.48
C THR A 46 3.62 -20.00 -20.87
N GLU A 47 4.58 -19.35 -21.52
CA GLU A 47 6.00 -19.41 -21.10
C GLU A 47 6.32 -18.44 -19.96
N ASN A 48 5.79 -17.21 -20.00
CA ASN A 48 6.17 -16.12 -19.10
C ASN A 48 5.20 -15.90 -17.94
N LYS A 49 4.18 -16.74 -17.77
CA LYS A 49 3.08 -16.59 -16.79
C LYS A 49 3.55 -16.32 -15.35
N ASN A 50 4.52 -17.09 -14.87
CA ASN A 50 5.04 -16.94 -13.50
C ASN A 50 5.89 -15.68 -13.35
N SER A 51 6.69 -15.35 -14.36
CA SER A 51 7.52 -14.14 -14.37
C SER A 51 6.65 -12.89 -14.35
N LEU A 52 5.62 -12.83 -15.20
CA LEU A 52 4.66 -11.73 -15.23
C LEU A 52 3.89 -11.62 -13.90
N ALA A 53 3.43 -12.72 -13.31
CA ALA A 53 2.78 -12.65 -12.01
C ALA A 53 3.70 -12.09 -10.91
N THR A 54 4.99 -12.43 -10.93
CA THR A 54 5.99 -11.93 -9.98
C THR A 54 6.26 -10.44 -10.17
N LEU A 55 6.11 -9.89 -11.40
CA LEU A 55 6.24 -8.46 -11.66
C LEU A 55 5.27 -7.59 -10.85
N VAL A 56 4.14 -8.13 -10.41
CA VAL A 56 3.20 -7.42 -9.52
C VAL A 56 3.87 -7.08 -8.19
N SER A 57 4.48 -8.07 -7.53
CA SER A 57 5.24 -7.82 -6.31
C SER A 57 6.47 -6.95 -6.57
N PHE A 58 7.18 -7.18 -7.66
CA PHE A 58 8.32 -6.36 -8.03
C PHE A 58 7.92 -4.89 -8.20
N SER A 59 6.83 -4.60 -8.91
CA SER A 59 6.30 -3.26 -9.12
C SER A 59 5.95 -2.58 -7.78
N PHE A 60 5.31 -3.32 -6.86
CA PHE A 60 5.00 -2.83 -5.52
C PHE A 60 6.27 -2.45 -4.73
N PHE A 61 7.25 -3.36 -4.66
CA PHE A 61 8.50 -3.11 -3.94
C PHE A 61 9.38 -2.06 -4.62
N LEU A 62 9.29 -1.92 -5.95
CA LEU A 62 9.94 -0.83 -6.67
C LEU A 62 9.39 0.53 -6.24
N GLY A 63 8.07 0.64 -6.04
CA GLY A 63 7.44 1.82 -5.45
C GLY A 63 8.00 2.16 -4.07
N TYR A 64 8.20 1.14 -3.22
CA TYR A 64 8.84 1.28 -1.92
C TYR A 64 10.27 1.82 -2.04
N LEU A 65 11.09 1.17 -2.84
CA LEU A 65 12.51 1.49 -3.00
C LEU A 65 12.72 2.94 -3.49
N LEU A 66 12.03 3.31 -4.56
CA LEU A 66 12.26 4.61 -5.22
C LEU A 66 11.71 5.80 -4.42
N ASN A 67 10.69 5.59 -3.59
CA ASN A 67 9.98 6.71 -2.96
C ASN A 67 10.22 6.86 -1.46
N SER A 68 10.80 5.88 -0.76
CA SER A 68 11.11 5.97 0.66
C SER A 68 12.02 7.16 0.98
N SER A 69 13.14 7.29 0.29
CA SER A 69 14.10 8.39 0.48
C SER A 69 13.55 9.76 0.08
N LYS A 70 12.72 9.79 -0.99
CA LYS A 70 12.05 11.03 -1.43
C LYS A 70 11.04 11.51 -0.38
N THR A 71 10.38 10.58 0.31
CA THR A 71 9.40 10.89 1.36
C THR A 71 10.07 11.54 2.58
N GLY A 72 11.26 11.09 3.00
CA GLY A 72 12.01 11.76 4.06
C GLY A 72 12.22 13.24 3.73
N ARG A 73 12.75 13.54 2.54
CA ARG A 73 12.93 14.93 2.09
C ARG A 73 11.61 15.71 1.96
N MET A 74 10.51 15.03 1.70
CA MET A 74 9.19 15.65 1.63
C MET A 74 8.70 16.04 3.04
N ILE A 75 8.98 15.24 4.07
CA ILE A 75 8.70 15.58 5.47
C ILE A 75 9.45 16.83 5.89
N ASP A 76 10.73 16.94 5.55
CA ASP A 76 11.56 18.11 5.87
C ASP A 76 11.00 19.41 5.25
N ARG A 77 10.43 19.33 4.04
CA ARG A 77 9.92 20.50 3.31
C ARG A 77 8.46 20.85 3.65
N LEU A 78 7.61 19.87 3.87
CA LEU A 78 6.15 20.04 3.96
C LEU A 78 5.61 19.76 5.36
N GLY A 79 6.39 19.07 6.19
CA GLY A 79 5.99 18.56 7.50
C GLY A 79 5.16 17.27 7.41
N TYR A 80 4.97 16.62 8.55
CA TYR A 80 4.30 15.32 8.68
C TYR A 80 2.86 15.32 8.16
N LYS A 81 2.05 16.31 8.53
CA LYS A 81 0.62 16.36 8.17
C LYS A 81 0.40 16.40 6.66
N LYS A 82 1.10 17.29 5.95
CA LYS A 82 0.93 17.42 4.49
C LYS A 82 1.47 16.20 3.76
N THR A 83 2.56 15.61 4.24
CA THR A 83 3.11 14.38 3.67
C THR A 83 2.17 13.21 3.88
N LEU A 84 1.55 13.06 5.07
CA LEU A 84 0.54 12.05 5.35
C LEU A 84 -0.65 12.16 4.39
N ILE A 85 -1.21 13.36 4.21
CA ILE A 85 -2.34 13.58 3.29
C ILE A 85 -1.96 13.19 1.85
N ARG A 86 -0.78 13.58 1.38
CA ARG A 86 -0.29 13.19 0.05
C ARG A 86 -0.13 11.68 -0.10
N SER A 87 0.38 11.02 0.94
CA SER A 87 0.49 9.55 0.94
C SER A 87 -0.88 8.88 0.79
N MET A 88 -1.89 9.39 1.49
CA MET A 88 -3.27 8.88 1.37
C MET A 88 -3.87 9.14 -0.01
N ILE A 89 -3.59 10.27 -0.63
CA ILE A 89 -4.03 10.57 -2.01
C ILE A 89 -3.40 9.57 -2.99
N VAL A 90 -2.10 9.27 -2.85
CA VAL A 90 -1.41 8.28 -3.68
C VAL A 90 -2.03 6.88 -3.48
N MET A 91 -2.42 6.53 -2.24
CA MET A 91 -3.12 5.28 -1.95
C MET A 91 -4.46 5.20 -2.67
N VAL A 92 -5.27 6.26 -2.61
CA VAL A 92 -6.56 6.32 -3.32
C VAL A 92 -6.37 6.20 -4.83
N MET A 93 -5.35 6.84 -5.39
CA MET A 93 -5.02 6.68 -6.81
C MET A 93 -4.63 5.23 -7.13
N GLY A 94 -3.83 4.57 -6.29
CA GLY A 94 -3.47 3.17 -6.49
C GLY A 94 -4.69 2.25 -6.51
N VAL A 95 -5.64 2.44 -5.59
CA VAL A 95 -6.92 1.70 -5.57
C VAL A 95 -7.77 2.01 -6.81
N ALA A 96 -7.80 3.26 -7.27
CA ALA A 96 -8.49 3.64 -8.50
C ALA A 96 -7.91 2.94 -9.74
N PHE A 97 -6.58 2.76 -9.80
CA PHE A 97 -5.94 1.98 -10.86
C PHE A 97 -6.26 0.48 -10.78
N TYR A 98 -6.42 -0.10 -9.59
CA TYR A 98 -6.90 -1.47 -9.46
C TYR A 98 -8.33 -1.63 -9.99
N LEU A 99 -9.22 -0.69 -9.65
CA LEU A 99 -10.57 -0.67 -10.20
C LEU A 99 -10.57 -0.52 -11.72
N ALA A 100 -9.77 0.43 -12.24
CA ALA A 100 -9.61 0.63 -13.68
C ALA A 100 -9.09 -0.64 -14.38
N SER A 101 -8.14 -1.35 -13.76
CA SER A 101 -7.64 -2.64 -14.27
C SER A 101 -8.74 -3.69 -14.34
N ALA A 102 -9.59 -3.80 -13.30
CA ALA A 102 -10.72 -4.72 -13.30
C ALA A 102 -11.73 -4.38 -14.40
N LEU A 103 -12.03 -3.10 -14.62
CA LEU A 103 -12.88 -2.65 -15.74
C LEU A 103 -12.23 -2.94 -17.09
N CYS A 104 -10.90 -2.77 -17.23
CA CYS A 104 -10.21 -3.16 -18.45
C CYS A 104 -10.27 -4.67 -18.74
N ALA A 105 -10.29 -5.51 -17.70
CA ALA A 105 -10.47 -6.95 -17.87
C ALA A 105 -11.84 -7.30 -18.47
N GLU A 106 -12.87 -6.54 -18.10
CA GLU A 106 -14.24 -6.77 -18.55
C GLU A 106 -14.53 -6.14 -19.93
N TYR A 107 -14.08 -4.90 -20.15
CA TYR A 107 -14.48 -4.12 -21.33
C TYR A 107 -13.39 -3.98 -22.40
N CYS A 108 -12.13 -4.27 -22.09
CA CYS A 108 -10.98 -4.06 -22.98
C CYS A 108 -10.09 -5.30 -23.09
N SER A 109 -10.65 -6.50 -22.94
CA SER A 109 -9.90 -7.77 -23.02
C SER A 109 -9.16 -7.96 -24.34
N ASP A 110 -9.71 -7.41 -25.44
CA ASP A 110 -9.16 -7.56 -26.78
C ASP A 110 -7.92 -6.69 -27.03
N VAL A 111 -7.68 -5.69 -26.17
CA VAL A 111 -6.51 -4.82 -26.27
C VAL A 111 -5.32 -5.48 -25.59
N THR A 112 -4.40 -6.02 -26.39
CA THR A 112 -3.23 -6.76 -25.90
C THR A 112 -1.92 -6.14 -26.36
N ILE A 113 -0.86 -6.37 -25.58
CA ILE A 113 0.52 -5.95 -25.87
C ILE A 113 1.38 -7.21 -25.95
N GLY A 114 2.14 -7.36 -27.03
CA GLY A 114 3.05 -8.49 -27.21
C GLY A 114 4.30 -8.38 -26.34
N ILE A 115 4.58 -9.38 -25.52
CA ILE A 115 5.80 -9.49 -24.72
C ILE A 115 6.39 -10.89 -24.87
N GLY A 116 7.59 -10.99 -25.44
CA GLY A 116 8.33 -12.25 -25.52
C GLY A 116 7.59 -13.38 -26.26
N GLY A 117 6.69 -13.04 -27.19
CA GLY A 117 5.88 -14.00 -27.95
C GLY A 117 4.47 -14.23 -27.37
N ASP A 118 4.20 -13.80 -26.14
CA ASP A 118 2.88 -13.85 -25.51
C ASP A 118 2.11 -12.53 -25.69
N MET A 119 0.78 -12.61 -25.83
CA MET A 119 -0.12 -11.45 -25.88
C MET A 119 -0.71 -11.20 -24.51
N VAL A 120 -0.39 -10.04 -23.91
CA VAL A 120 -0.79 -9.69 -22.54
C VAL A 120 -1.84 -8.56 -22.58
N PRO A 121 -3.02 -8.73 -21.97
CA PRO A 121 -4.05 -7.69 -21.92
C PRO A 121 -3.58 -6.40 -21.25
N ILE A 122 -4.06 -5.25 -21.76
CA ILE A 122 -3.66 -3.93 -21.26
C ILE A 122 -4.03 -3.74 -19.76
N GLY A 123 -5.11 -4.37 -19.31
CA GLY A 123 -5.53 -4.36 -17.90
C GLY A 123 -4.45 -4.82 -16.93
N TYR A 124 -3.59 -5.75 -17.34
CA TYR A 124 -2.44 -6.18 -16.56
C TYR A 124 -1.44 -5.03 -16.30
N PHE A 125 -1.14 -4.20 -17.29
CA PHE A 125 -0.22 -3.05 -17.12
C PHE A 125 -0.83 -1.96 -16.25
N VAL A 126 -2.14 -1.75 -16.37
CA VAL A 126 -2.90 -0.85 -15.49
C VAL A 126 -2.81 -1.35 -14.04
N PHE A 127 -2.90 -2.67 -13.83
CA PHE A 127 -2.72 -3.28 -12.51
C PHE A 127 -1.30 -3.07 -11.96
N LEU A 128 -0.27 -3.27 -12.79
CA LEU A 128 1.12 -3.02 -12.40
C LEU A 128 1.34 -1.58 -11.93
N LEU A 129 0.75 -0.61 -12.64
CA LEU A 129 0.84 0.79 -12.24
C LEU A 129 0.12 1.04 -10.91
N GLY A 130 -1.04 0.44 -10.71
CA GLY A 130 -1.76 0.44 -9.43
C GLY A 130 -0.90 -0.13 -8.30
N SER A 131 -0.26 -1.28 -8.53
CA SER A 131 0.64 -1.93 -7.59
C SER A 131 1.84 -1.04 -7.22
N TYR A 132 2.46 -0.38 -8.19
CA TYR A 132 3.52 0.60 -7.97
C TYR A 132 3.06 1.78 -7.09
N LEU A 133 1.89 2.33 -7.36
CA LEU A 133 1.31 3.44 -6.57
C LEU A 133 0.98 2.98 -5.15
N MET A 134 0.46 1.77 -4.99
CA MET A 134 0.19 1.18 -3.67
C MET A 134 1.47 0.99 -2.85
N GLY A 135 2.53 0.44 -3.47
CA GLY A 135 3.84 0.32 -2.83
C GLY A 135 4.44 1.69 -2.46
N THR A 136 4.34 2.66 -3.36
CA THR A 136 4.75 4.05 -3.09
C THR A 136 4.00 4.64 -1.89
N SER A 137 2.69 4.52 -1.86
CA SER A 137 1.85 5.01 -0.76
C SER A 137 2.18 4.35 0.57
N ALA A 138 2.33 3.01 0.57
CA ALA A 138 2.67 2.26 1.76
C ALA A 138 4.03 2.67 2.33
N ALA A 139 5.04 2.86 1.47
CA ALA A 139 6.35 3.40 1.88
C ALA A 139 6.23 4.80 2.48
N MET A 140 5.50 5.70 1.80
CA MET A 140 5.29 7.06 2.27
C MET A 140 4.59 7.09 3.63
N LEU A 141 3.54 6.30 3.82
CA LEU A 141 2.80 6.21 5.09
C LEU A 141 3.70 5.70 6.22
N GLN A 142 4.49 4.66 5.98
CA GLN A 142 5.40 4.12 7.01
C GLN A 142 6.49 5.12 7.40
N VAL A 143 7.10 5.81 6.44
CA VAL A 143 8.13 6.83 6.70
C VAL A 143 7.57 8.00 7.51
N VAL A 144 6.28 8.34 7.33
CA VAL A 144 5.60 9.40 8.11
C VAL A 144 5.17 8.91 9.48
N ILE A 145 4.50 7.75 9.56
CA ILE A 145 3.80 7.28 10.75
C ILE A 145 4.79 6.79 11.81
N ASN A 146 5.84 6.06 11.43
CA ASN A 146 6.76 5.45 12.38
C ASN A 146 7.44 6.47 13.31
N PRO A 147 8.13 7.52 12.81
CA PRO A 147 8.75 8.50 13.69
C PRO A 147 7.70 9.35 14.43
N TYR A 148 6.53 9.60 13.82
CA TYR A 148 5.48 10.35 14.48
C TYR A 148 4.90 9.58 15.69
N ILE A 149 4.63 8.28 15.57
CA ILE A 149 4.17 7.43 16.67
C ILE A 149 5.25 7.31 17.76
N ALA A 150 6.52 7.16 17.38
CA ALA A 150 7.61 7.09 18.33
C ALA A 150 7.72 8.38 19.17
N ALA A 151 7.51 9.54 18.54
CA ALA A 151 7.56 10.85 19.20
C ALA A 151 6.24 11.27 19.86
N TYR A 152 5.15 10.53 19.67
CA TYR A 152 3.82 10.95 20.11
C TYR A 152 3.71 11.04 21.65
N PRO A 153 3.19 12.15 22.20
CA PRO A 153 3.14 12.38 23.66
C PRO A 153 1.93 11.66 24.29
N LEU A 154 1.91 10.33 24.30
CA LEU A 154 0.87 9.55 24.97
C LEU A 154 1.30 9.29 26.43
N PRO A 155 0.57 9.84 27.44
CA PRO A 155 0.94 9.70 28.85
C PRO A 155 1.01 8.24 29.30
N GLY A 156 2.02 7.90 30.11
CA GLY A 156 2.19 6.56 30.67
C GLY A 156 2.74 5.52 29.69
N THR A 157 3.20 5.93 28.49
CA THR A 157 3.75 5.01 27.49
C THR A 157 5.15 5.43 27.03
N GLN A 158 5.98 4.43 26.74
CA GLN A 158 7.29 4.61 26.11
C GLN A 158 7.18 4.53 24.57
N ALA A 159 8.14 5.12 23.85
CA ALA A 159 8.19 5.06 22.38
C ALA A 159 8.12 3.62 21.84
N VAL A 160 8.88 2.71 22.45
CA VAL A 160 8.91 1.29 22.06
C VAL A 160 7.53 0.62 22.24
N GLN A 161 6.82 0.91 23.33
CA GLN A 161 5.49 0.36 23.56
C GLN A 161 4.49 0.82 22.51
N ARG A 162 4.51 2.11 22.14
CA ARG A 162 3.65 2.67 21.08
C ARG A 162 3.93 2.05 19.73
N MET A 163 5.21 1.92 19.38
CA MET A 163 5.64 1.27 18.14
C MET A 163 5.20 -0.19 18.08
N ASN A 164 5.45 -0.96 19.16
CA ASN A 164 5.07 -2.37 19.22
C ASN A 164 3.56 -2.57 19.11
N PHE A 165 2.77 -1.72 19.79
CA PHE A 165 1.31 -1.77 19.66
C PHE A 165 0.86 -1.50 18.21
N THR A 166 1.40 -0.46 17.58
CA THR A 166 1.08 -0.11 16.19
C THR A 166 1.49 -1.21 15.21
N CYS A 167 2.66 -1.81 15.40
CA CYS A 167 3.12 -2.95 14.60
C CYS A 167 2.24 -4.20 14.80
N ALA A 168 1.79 -4.46 16.03
CA ALA A 168 0.86 -5.56 16.31
C ALA A 168 -0.48 -5.37 15.57
N VAL A 169 -1.02 -4.15 15.58
CA VAL A 169 -2.25 -3.81 14.85
C VAL A 169 -2.06 -3.92 13.33
N ASN A 170 -0.90 -3.54 12.81
CA ASN A 170 -0.54 -3.76 11.40
C ASN A 170 -0.53 -5.26 11.06
N SER A 171 0.05 -6.09 11.94
CA SER A 171 0.10 -7.55 11.77
C SER A 171 -1.30 -8.19 11.78
N ILE A 172 -2.25 -7.64 12.54
CA ILE A 172 -3.66 -8.05 12.47
C ILE A 172 -4.21 -7.78 11.06
N GLY A 173 -3.90 -6.61 10.48
CA GLY A 173 -4.28 -6.27 9.11
C GLY A 173 -3.74 -7.28 8.09
N THR A 174 -2.46 -7.63 8.20
CA THR A 174 -1.85 -8.63 7.30
C THR A 174 -2.46 -10.03 7.46
N THR A 175 -2.87 -10.39 8.69
CA THR A 175 -3.46 -11.70 8.99
C THR A 175 -4.89 -11.83 8.47
N ILE A 176 -5.69 -10.75 8.55
CA ILE A 176 -7.10 -10.76 8.11
C ILE A 176 -7.24 -10.66 6.59
N ALA A 177 -6.28 -10.02 5.91
CA ALA A 177 -6.35 -9.73 4.48
C ALA A 177 -6.57 -10.95 3.55
N PRO A 178 -6.10 -12.18 3.83
CA PRO A 178 -6.35 -13.34 2.98
C PRO A 178 -7.78 -13.92 3.07
N PHE A 179 -8.55 -13.55 4.10
CA PHE A 179 -9.91 -14.06 4.36
C PHE A 179 -10.98 -13.10 3.88
#